data_9803270acea6f7cb463229930297e516
#
_entry.id   9803270acea6f7cb463229930297e516
#
_cell.length_a   1.000
_cell.length_b   1.000
_cell.length_c   1.000
_cell.angle_alpha   90.00
_cell.angle_beta   90.00
_cell.angle_gamma   90.00
#
_symmetry.space_group_name_H-M   'P 1'
#
loop_
_entity.id
_entity.type
_entity.pdbx_description
1 polymer ?
#
loop_
_entity_poly.entity_id
_entity_poly.type
_entity_poly.pdbx_seq_one_letter_code
_entity_poly.pdbx_strand_id
1 'polypeptide(L)'
;MSSIIVAMLLCAGLSSPLVIRQSCHVQVAAHTFYGFPDNDPPGCVIAYDCGRGLTAGGAGTFNDPLTFASAPGEFQICEVIYDPYLRKYLRMEDSCDSCNRDWANKVWHIDIWTGSSTVSGGNDQVNCENRLTPAPQHKPIIRGPGPNLLVDATPLYVTSVCNAGSVFSSYDAQSFC
;
A
#
# COMPACT_ATOMS: atom_id res chain seq x y z
N MET A 1 -74.31 -3.43 5.57
CA MET A 1 -73.06 -3.45 6.37
C MET A 1 -71.88 -3.52 5.41
N SER A 2 -71.26 -2.38 5.07
CA SER A 2 -70.11 -2.34 4.15
C SER A 2 -68.82 -2.23 4.95
N SER A 3 -67.95 -3.24 4.82
CA SER A 3 -66.63 -3.24 5.39
C SER A 3 -65.63 -2.54 4.47
N ILE A 4 -65.05 -1.47 4.95
CA ILE A 4 -63.94 -0.75 4.29
C ILE A 4 -62.64 -1.39 4.75
N ILE A 5 -61.87 -1.98 3.82
CA ILE A 5 -60.53 -2.49 4.02
C ILE A 5 -59.55 -1.33 3.73
N VAL A 6 -58.87 -0.85 4.76
CA VAL A 6 -57.79 0.14 4.62
C VAL A 6 -56.49 -0.63 4.38
N ALA A 7 -55.95 -0.54 3.19
CA ALA A 7 -54.61 -1.08 2.86
C ALA A 7 -53.54 -0.06 3.31
N MET A 8 -52.77 -0.44 4.32
CA MET A 8 -51.54 0.30 4.72
C MET A 8 -50.39 -0.05 3.73
N LEU A 9 -49.97 0.88 2.91
CA LEU A 9 -48.70 0.80 2.17
C LEU A 9 -47.54 1.06 3.12
N LEU A 10 -46.74 0.02 3.42
CA LEU A 10 -45.43 0.20 4.05
C LEU A 10 -44.41 0.63 2.98
N CYS A 11 -43.98 1.88 3.01
CA CYS A 11 -42.81 2.33 2.29
C CYS A 11 -41.53 1.84 3.00
N ALA A 12 -40.94 0.74 2.52
CA ALA A 12 -39.61 0.32 2.92
C ALA A 12 -38.56 1.26 2.27
N GLY A 13 -38.05 2.21 3.05
CA GLY A 13 -36.96 3.08 2.63
C GLY A 13 -35.66 2.27 2.51
N LEU A 14 -35.19 2.08 1.29
CA LEU A 14 -33.85 1.53 1.01
C LEU A 14 -32.80 2.60 1.37
N SER A 15 -32.26 2.56 2.57
CA SER A 15 -31.07 3.35 2.92
C SER A 15 -29.83 2.67 2.32
N SER A 16 -29.37 3.16 1.17
CA SER A 16 -28.06 2.78 0.66
C SER A 16 -26.97 3.29 1.57
N PRO A 17 -25.98 2.45 1.96
CA PRO A 17 -24.87 2.92 2.77
C PRO A 17 -24.09 3.97 1.96
N LEU A 18 -23.84 5.13 2.59
CA LEU A 18 -22.96 6.16 2.04
C LEU A 18 -21.54 5.59 2.04
N VAL A 19 -21.06 5.15 0.89
CA VAL A 19 -19.65 4.82 0.69
C VAL A 19 -18.90 6.15 0.61
N ILE A 20 -18.26 6.55 1.71
CA ILE A 20 -17.34 7.69 1.70
C ILE A 20 -16.13 7.25 0.89
N ARG A 21 -16.08 7.62 -0.38
CA ARG A 21 -14.85 7.47 -1.18
C ARG A 21 -13.84 8.47 -0.64
N GLN A 22 -12.69 7.98 -0.19
CA GLN A 22 -11.55 8.84 0.10
C GLN A 22 -11.23 9.62 -1.19
N SER A 23 -11.15 10.94 -1.09
CA SER A 23 -10.81 11.77 -2.25
C SER A 23 -9.36 11.51 -2.65
N CYS A 24 -9.11 11.30 -3.93
CA CYS A 24 -7.77 11.19 -4.48
C CYS A 24 -6.96 12.45 -4.19
N HIS A 25 -5.75 12.30 -3.66
CA HIS A 25 -4.82 13.40 -3.45
C HIS A 25 -3.36 12.93 -3.45
N VAL A 26 -2.47 13.84 -3.80
CA VAL A 26 -1.03 13.61 -3.81
C VAL A 26 -0.45 13.87 -2.42
N GLN A 27 0.35 12.93 -1.92
CA GLN A 27 1.12 13.04 -0.69
C GLN A 27 2.59 12.78 -1.00
N VAL A 28 3.51 13.62 -0.49
CA VAL A 28 4.95 13.35 -0.58
C VAL A 28 5.37 12.53 0.63
N ALA A 29 6.07 11.41 0.39
CA ALA A 29 6.57 10.52 1.44
C ALA A 29 8.02 10.11 1.16
N ALA A 30 8.80 9.85 2.21
CA ALA A 30 10.06 9.14 2.11
C ALA A 30 9.79 7.70 1.67
N HIS A 31 10.65 7.16 0.82
CA HIS A 31 10.58 5.78 0.33
C HIS A 31 11.80 5.02 0.80
N THR A 32 11.57 3.94 1.55
CA THR A 32 12.55 2.90 1.84
C THR A 32 11.99 1.54 1.47
N PHE A 33 12.81 0.52 1.57
CA PHE A 33 12.44 -0.85 1.20
C PHE A 33 12.97 -1.80 2.25
N TYR A 34 12.21 -2.84 2.55
CA TYR A 34 12.56 -3.90 3.48
C TYR A 34 12.10 -5.26 2.96
N GLY A 35 12.51 -6.33 3.61
CA GLY A 35 12.08 -7.65 3.23
C GLY A 35 12.39 -8.71 4.28
N PHE A 36 12.38 -9.98 3.86
CA PHE A 36 12.59 -11.11 4.75
C PHE A 36 13.88 -11.01 5.60
N PRO A 37 15.06 -10.58 5.05
CA PRO A 37 16.30 -10.61 5.80
C PRO A 37 16.41 -9.53 6.88
N ASP A 38 15.80 -8.37 6.70
CA ASP A 38 15.92 -7.21 7.56
C ASP A 38 14.62 -6.77 8.25
N ASN A 39 13.54 -7.53 8.07
CA ASN A 39 12.37 -7.42 8.94
C ASN A 39 12.73 -7.78 10.40
N ASP A 40 12.06 -7.20 11.40
CA ASP A 40 12.33 -7.46 12.81
C ASP A 40 11.09 -8.05 13.53
N PRO A 41 11.12 -9.34 13.91
CA PRO A 41 12.21 -10.32 13.65
C PRO A 41 12.29 -10.71 12.16
N PRO A 42 13.46 -11.19 11.67
CA PRO A 42 13.60 -11.64 10.29
C PRO A 42 12.50 -12.63 9.89
N GLY A 43 11.88 -12.40 8.73
CA GLY A 43 10.74 -13.18 8.28
C GLY A 43 9.73 -12.36 7.50
N CYS A 44 8.56 -12.95 7.27
CA CYS A 44 7.48 -12.34 6.51
C CYS A 44 6.29 -11.89 7.38
N VAL A 45 6.39 -12.01 8.70
CA VAL A 45 5.29 -11.66 9.60
C VAL A 45 5.14 -10.14 9.68
N ILE A 46 3.91 -9.66 9.53
CA ILE A 46 3.53 -8.24 9.54
C ILE A 46 2.53 -7.93 10.65
N ALA A 47 2.33 -6.64 10.92
CA ALA A 47 1.55 -6.18 12.07
C ALA A 47 0.03 -6.31 11.90
N TYR A 48 -0.51 -6.21 10.66
CA TYR A 48 -1.95 -6.07 10.42
C TYR A 48 -2.45 -7.05 9.35
N ASP A 49 -3.52 -7.79 9.67
CA ASP A 49 -4.21 -8.65 8.69
C ASP A 49 -5.24 -7.84 7.89
N CYS A 50 -4.96 -7.67 6.61
CA CYS A 50 -5.86 -7.01 5.67
C CYS A 50 -6.47 -8.00 4.66
N GLY A 51 -6.65 -9.26 5.08
CA GLY A 51 -7.31 -10.30 4.30
C GLY A 51 -6.35 -11.28 3.62
N ARG A 52 -5.02 -11.21 3.90
CA ARG A 52 -4.05 -12.25 3.48
C ARG A 52 -3.36 -12.96 4.65
N GLY A 53 -3.87 -12.77 5.89
CA GLY A 53 -3.20 -13.15 7.12
C GLY A 53 -2.08 -12.17 7.48
N LEU A 54 -1.29 -12.53 8.49
CA LEU A 54 -0.14 -11.73 8.95
C LEU A 54 1.10 -12.04 8.12
N THR A 55 1.01 -11.93 6.79
CA THR A 55 2.11 -12.28 5.87
C THR A 55 2.28 -11.21 4.83
N ALA A 56 3.49 -10.62 4.74
CA ALA A 56 3.85 -9.64 3.72
C ALA A 56 3.80 -10.24 2.31
N GLY A 57 3.46 -9.45 1.31
CA GLY A 57 3.41 -9.89 -0.08
C GLY A 57 2.55 -9.01 -0.98
N GLY A 58 2.06 -9.58 -2.05
CA GLY A 58 1.25 -8.91 -3.07
C GLY A 58 2.00 -8.65 -4.37
N ALA A 59 1.27 -8.57 -5.48
CA ALA A 59 1.82 -8.33 -6.81
C ALA A 59 1.91 -6.83 -7.17
N GLY A 60 1.33 -5.95 -6.35
CA GLY A 60 1.28 -4.51 -6.62
C GLY A 60 0.15 -4.12 -7.57
N THR A 61 -0.85 -4.98 -7.78
CA THR A 61 -2.09 -4.63 -8.50
C THR A 61 -3.15 -4.07 -7.55
N PHE A 62 -4.20 -3.46 -8.06
CA PHE A 62 -5.28 -2.94 -7.21
C PHE A 62 -5.97 -4.04 -6.38
N ASN A 63 -6.14 -5.23 -6.96
CA ASN A 63 -6.79 -6.37 -6.30
C ASN A 63 -5.83 -7.18 -5.41
N ASP A 64 -4.52 -7.03 -5.60
CA ASP A 64 -3.46 -7.65 -4.82
C ASP A 64 -2.33 -6.63 -4.58
N PRO A 65 -2.56 -5.61 -3.74
CA PRO A 65 -1.58 -4.58 -3.45
C PRO A 65 -0.36 -5.17 -2.73
N LEU A 66 0.82 -4.61 -3.02
CA LEU A 66 2.05 -4.98 -2.33
C LEU A 66 2.05 -4.38 -0.92
N THR A 67 2.51 -5.14 0.07
CA THR A 67 2.63 -4.67 1.46
C THR A 67 3.57 -3.47 1.58
N PHE A 68 3.17 -2.48 2.37
CA PHE A 68 4.10 -1.47 2.91
C PHE A 68 3.89 -1.29 4.40
N ALA A 69 4.97 -0.91 5.09
CA ALA A 69 5.01 -0.52 6.48
C ALA A 69 5.01 1.01 6.62
N SER A 70 4.44 1.50 7.71
CA SER A 70 4.44 2.93 8.06
C SER A 70 4.25 3.11 9.58
N ALA A 71 4.26 4.36 10.06
CA ALA A 71 3.98 4.64 11.45
C ALA A 71 2.49 4.47 11.77
N PRO A 72 2.12 3.96 12.98
CA PRO A 72 0.74 3.97 13.43
C PRO A 72 0.13 5.38 13.41
N GLY A 73 -1.01 5.53 12.75
CA GLY A 73 -1.73 6.80 12.63
C GLY A 73 -1.24 7.72 11.50
N GLU A 74 -0.24 7.32 10.74
CA GLU A 74 0.21 8.00 9.52
C GLU A 74 -0.73 7.69 8.36
N PHE A 75 -0.97 6.42 8.12
CA PHE A 75 -1.97 5.89 7.20
C PHE A 75 -3.05 5.13 7.98
N GLN A 76 -4.21 4.92 7.37
CA GLN A 76 -5.20 3.99 7.92
C GLN A 76 -4.73 2.55 7.71
N ILE A 77 -4.97 1.68 8.70
CA ILE A 77 -4.71 0.25 8.53
C ILE A 77 -5.50 -0.25 7.32
N CYS A 78 -4.86 -1.02 6.46
CA CYS A 78 -5.37 -1.52 5.17
C CYS A 78 -5.63 -0.43 4.12
N GLU A 79 -5.18 0.80 4.33
CA GLU A 79 -5.27 1.84 3.30
C GLU A 79 -4.50 1.42 2.05
N VAL A 80 -5.16 1.54 0.89
CA VAL A 80 -4.51 1.32 -0.41
C VAL A 80 -4.10 2.65 -0.99
N ILE A 81 -2.83 2.76 -1.35
CA ILE A 81 -2.24 3.88 -2.06
C ILE A 81 -1.72 3.41 -3.42
N TYR A 82 -1.39 4.35 -4.30
CA TYR A 82 -0.65 4.04 -5.52
C TYR A 82 0.67 4.78 -5.52
N ASP A 83 1.73 4.05 -5.82
CA ASP A 83 3.07 4.60 -5.97
C ASP A 83 3.44 4.73 -7.46
N PRO A 84 3.46 5.95 -8.03
CA PRO A 84 3.87 6.17 -9.41
C PRO A 84 5.34 5.84 -9.67
N TYR A 85 6.20 5.93 -8.64
CA TYR A 85 7.62 5.60 -8.75
C TYR A 85 7.85 4.13 -9.08
N LEU A 86 7.00 3.23 -8.55
CA LEU A 86 7.03 1.80 -8.82
C LEU A 86 5.96 1.36 -9.84
N ARG A 87 4.98 2.21 -10.12
CA ARG A 87 3.72 1.85 -10.79
C ARG A 87 3.03 0.66 -10.13
N LYS A 88 2.91 0.73 -8.80
CA LYS A 88 2.29 -0.32 -7.99
C LYS A 88 1.25 0.25 -7.05
N TYR A 89 0.21 -0.55 -6.80
CA TYR A 89 -0.66 -0.35 -5.64
C TYR A 89 0.02 -0.96 -4.42
N LEU A 90 -0.02 -0.22 -3.32
CA LEU A 90 0.56 -0.63 -2.05
C LEU A 90 -0.53 -0.61 -0.99
N ARG A 91 -0.45 -1.50 0.02
CA ARG A 91 -1.40 -1.55 1.14
C ARG A 91 -0.66 -1.49 2.46
N MET A 92 -1.16 -0.60 3.35
CA MET A 92 -0.63 -0.45 4.70
C MET A 92 -0.98 -1.68 5.53
N GLU A 93 0.01 -2.54 5.79
CA GLU A 93 -0.15 -3.81 6.48
C GLU A 93 0.88 -4.02 7.59
N ASP A 94 1.87 -3.11 7.71
CA ASP A 94 2.95 -3.30 8.67
C ASP A 94 3.38 -1.98 9.33
N SER A 95 4.22 -2.08 10.36
CA SER A 95 4.79 -0.94 11.07
C SER A 95 6.32 -0.91 10.91
N CYS A 96 6.93 0.27 10.90
CA CYS A 96 8.37 0.39 10.84
C CYS A 96 8.91 1.41 11.85
N ASP A 97 10.04 1.11 12.48
CA ASP A 97 10.64 1.96 13.51
C ASP A 97 11.19 3.28 12.96
N SER A 98 11.78 3.26 11.77
CA SER A 98 12.24 4.48 11.11
C SER A 98 11.06 5.39 10.76
N CYS A 99 9.94 4.81 10.28
CA CYS A 99 8.71 5.55 10.02
C CYS A 99 8.17 6.20 11.29
N ASN A 100 8.23 5.52 12.45
CA ASN A 100 7.81 6.10 13.74
C ASN A 100 8.60 7.36 14.10
N ARG A 101 9.93 7.35 13.88
CA ARG A 101 10.78 8.51 14.13
C ARG A 101 10.47 9.67 13.19
N ASP A 102 10.23 9.38 11.92
CA ASP A 102 9.90 10.38 10.90
C ASP A 102 8.50 10.98 11.15
N TRP A 103 7.51 10.14 11.47
CA TRP A 103 6.16 10.61 11.77
C TRP A 103 6.07 11.49 13.03
N ALA A 104 6.92 11.25 14.03
CA ALA A 104 7.04 12.13 15.18
C ALA A 104 7.42 13.57 14.76
N ASN A 105 8.12 13.73 13.64
CA ASN A 105 8.49 15.00 13.01
C ASN A 105 7.57 15.43 11.87
N LYS A 106 6.44 14.72 11.68
CA LYS A 106 5.46 14.97 10.60
C LYS A 106 6.02 14.76 9.19
N VAL A 107 7.02 13.92 9.05
CA VAL A 107 7.55 13.46 7.77
C VAL A 107 6.84 12.15 7.42
N TRP A 108 6.17 12.13 6.26
CA TRP A 108 5.52 10.93 5.74
C TRP A 108 6.57 9.94 5.26
N HIS A 109 6.40 8.65 5.61
CA HIS A 109 7.36 7.60 5.28
C HIS A 109 6.64 6.28 4.98
N ILE A 110 6.96 5.67 3.85
CA ILE A 110 6.54 4.33 3.47
C ILE A 110 7.76 3.44 3.31
N ASP A 111 7.71 2.25 3.91
CA ASP A 111 8.73 1.22 3.80
C ASP A 111 8.14 0.02 3.06
N ILE A 112 8.66 -0.30 1.88
CA ILE A 112 7.98 -1.12 0.89
C ILE A 112 8.57 -2.53 0.88
N TRP A 113 7.70 -3.54 1.03
CA TRP A 113 8.11 -4.94 1.01
C TRP A 113 8.75 -5.36 -0.31
N THR A 114 9.86 -6.09 -0.22
CA THR A 114 10.55 -6.70 -1.36
C THR A 114 10.68 -8.21 -1.20
N GLY A 115 10.79 -8.92 -2.31
CA GLY A 115 11.14 -10.33 -2.33
C GLY A 115 10.04 -11.29 -1.86
N SER A 116 10.48 -12.47 -1.46
CA SER A 116 9.62 -13.59 -1.12
C SER A 116 9.18 -13.55 0.34
N SER A 117 7.93 -13.95 0.61
CA SER A 117 7.43 -14.22 1.96
C SER A 117 7.91 -15.56 2.57
N THR A 118 8.59 -16.38 1.80
CA THR A 118 9.00 -17.73 2.24
C THR A 118 10.50 -17.97 2.22
N VAL A 119 11.28 -17.14 1.52
CA VAL A 119 12.71 -17.31 1.32
C VAL A 119 13.45 -16.00 1.51
N SER A 120 14.42 -15.98 2.43
CA SER A 120 15.32 -14.84 2.60
C SER A 120 16.29 -14.75 1.43
N GLY A 121 16.41 -13.53 0.86
CA GLY A 121 17.44 -13.22 -0.14
C GLY A 121 18.77 -12.79 0.48
N GLY A 122 18.86 -12.72 1.82
CA GLY A 122 20.08 -12.33 2.53
C GLY A 122 20.60 -10.96 2.10
N ASN A 123 21.91 -10.79 2.13
CA ASN A 123 22.56 -9.52 1.79
C ASN A 123 22.29 -9.05 0.35
N ASP A 124 22.04 -9.97 -0.59
CA ASP A 124 21.71 -9.59 -1.97
C ASP A 124 20.37 -8.87 -2.04
N GLN A 125 19.39 -9.29 -1.23
CA GLN A 125 18.11 -8.62 -1.12
C GLN A 125 18.26 -7.24 -0.47
N VAL A 126 18.96 -7.13 0.66
CA VAL A 126 19.23 -5.83 1.33
C VAL A 126 19.97 -4.86 0.38
N ASN A 127 20.93 -5.35 -0.39
CA ASN A 127 21.60 -4.52 -1.41
C ASN A 127 20.63 -4.07 -2.52
N CYS A 128 19.63 -4.89 -2.85
CA CYS A 128 18.59 -4.51 -3.81
C CYS A 128 17.68 -3.42 -3.25
N GLU A 129 17.26 -3.51 -2.01
CA GLU A 129 16.45 -2.52 -1.29
C GLU A 129 17.13 -1.15 -1.29
N ASN A 130 18.43 -1.11 -0.99
CA ASN A 130 19.21 0.12 -1.09
C ASN A 130 19.27 0.70 -2.53
N ARG A 131 19.27 -0.16 -3.56
CA ARG A 131 19.28 0.28 -4.98
C ARG A 131 17.90 0.74 -5.46
N LEU A 132 16.82 0.23 -4.88
CA LEU A 132 15.44 0.65 -5.13
C LEU A 132 15.13 1.99 -4.48
N THR A 133 15.76 2.30 -3.35
CA THR A 133 15.57 3.54 -2.61
C THR A 133 15.95 4.75 -3.48
N PRO A 134 15.01 5.67 -3.76
CA PRO A 134 15.27 6.78 -4.66
C PRO A 134 16.19 7.85 -4.04
N ALA A 135 16.89 8.57 -4.89
CA ALA A 135 17.62 9.78 -4.51
C ALA A 135 17.06 10.99 -5.29
N PRO A 136 16.41 11.98 -4.65
CA PRO A 136 16.07 12.04 -3.21
C PRO A 136 15.00 11.03 -2.83
N GLN A 137 15.00 10.60 -1.56
CA GLN A 137 14.06 9.60 -1.03
C GLN A 137 12.59 10.04 -1.09
N HIS A 138 12.32 11.33 -1.00
CA HIS A 138 10.95 11.86 -0.99
C HIS A 138 10.36 11.84 -2.40
N LYS A 139 9.32 11.05 -2.59
CA LYS A 139 8.55 10.93 -3.84
C LYS A 139 7.06 11.11 -3.59
N PRO A 140 6.32 11.65 -4.56
CA PRO A 140 4.86 11.70 -4.48
C PRO A 140 4.23 10.30 -4.58
N ILE A 141 3.26 10.04 -3.72
CA ILE A 141 2.34 8.91 -3.75
C ILE A 141 0.91 9.42 -3.91
N ILE A 142 0.00 8.55 -4.31
CA ILE A 142 -1.43 8.88 -4.49
C ILE A 142 -2.24 8.16 -3.43
N ARG A 143 -2.95 8.91 -2.59
CA ARG A 143 -3.90 8.37 -1.63
C ARG A 143 -5.30 8.37 -2.22
N GLY A 144 -6.10 7.35 -1.92
CA GLY A 144 -7.43 7.17 -2.52
C GLY A 144 -7.41 6.96 -4.04
N PRO A 145 -6.48 6.16 -4.61
CA PRO A 145 -6.35 5.99 -6.04
C PRO A 145 -7.55 5.29 -6.67
N GLY A 146 -7.84 5.58 -7.93
CA GLY A 146 -8.74 4.78 -8.74
C GLY A 146 -8.15 3.40 -9.08
N PRO A 147 -8.98 2.39 -9.46
CA PRO A 147 -8.53 0.99 -9.61
C PRO A 147 -7.80 0.68 -10.92
N ASN A 148 -7.75 1.62 -11.86
CA ASN A 148 -7.33 1.38 -13.25
C ASN A 148 -6.03 2.11 -13.62
N LEU A 149 -5.16 2.41 -12.65
CA LEU A 149 -3.87 3.02 -12.94
C LEU A 149 -2.91 1.98 -13.54
N LEU A 150 -1.94 2.46 -14.31
CA LEU A 150 -0.95 1.60 -14.98
C LEU A 150 -0.09 0.86 -13.95
N VAL A 151 0.00 -0.47 -14.07
CA VAL A 151 0.76 -1.34 -13.16
C VAL A 151 1.94 -1.97 -13.88
N ASP A 152 3.11 -1.90 -13.25
CA ASP A 152 4.25 -2.77 -13.53
C ASP A 152 4.23 -3.94 -12.51
N ALA A 153 3.88 -5.14 -12.98
CA ALA A 153 3.81 -6.34 -12.14
C ALA A 153 5.17 -7.02 -11.93
N THR A 154 6.26 -6.47 -12.47
CA THR A 154 7.61 -7.01 -12.26
C THR A 154 7.93 -7.05 -10.77
N PRO A 155 8.31 -8.22 -10.19
CA PRO A 155 8.74 -8.30 -8.80
C PRO A 155 9.95 -7.41 -8.56
N LEU A 156 10.02 -6.71 -7.42
CA LEU A 156 11.16 -5.85 -7.08
C LEU A 156 12.44 -6.67 -6.85
N TYR A 157 12.29 -7.83 -6.21
CA TYR A 157 13.37 -8.79 -6.01
C TYR A 157 12.83 -10.21 -6.09
N VAL A 158 13.50 -11.10 -6.82
CA VAL A 158 13.15 -12.53 -6.93
C VAL A 158 14.37 -13.37 -7.25
N THR A 159 14.63 -14.43 -6.48
CA THR A 159 15.66 -15.45 -6.73
C THR A 159 17.02 -14.81 -7.07
N SER A 160 17.54 -13.94 -6.21
CA SER A 160 18.78 -13.17 -6.38
C SER A 160 18.81 -12.20 -7.57
N VAL A 161 17.67 -11.93 -8.19
CA VAL A 161 17.53 -10.91 -9.25
C VAL A 161 16.91 -9.65 -8.67
N CYS A 162 17.65 -8.56 -8.71
CA CYS A 162 17.18 -7.23 -8.32
C CYS A 162 16.68 -6.46 -9.55
N ASN A 163 15.41 -6.11 -9.57
CA ASN A 163 14.78 -5.36 -10.65
C ASN A 163 14.76 -3.85 -10.40
N ALA A 164 15.89 -3.30 -9.92
CA ALA A 164 16.03 -1.85 -9.67
C ALA A 164 15.90 -0.97 -10.94
N GLY A 165 15.79 -1.57 -12.12
CA GLY A 165 15.44 -0.88 -13.36
C GLY A 165 13.93 -0.68 -13.57
N SER A 166 13.08 -1.36 -12.77
CA SER A 166 11.62 -1.21 -12.80
C SER A 166 11.16 -0.06 -11.89
N VAL A 167 11.81 1.10 -12.01
CA VAL A 167 11.46 2.34 -11.32
C VAL A 167 11.26 3.48 -12.32
N PHE A 168 10.31 4.34 -12.03
CA PHE A 168 9.86 5.41 -12.92
C PHE A 168 10.09 6.76 -12.23
N SER A 169 11.22 7.40 -12.45
CA SER A 169 11.62 8.63 -11.74
C SER A 169 10.96 9.90 -12.26
N SER A 170 10.43 9.87 -13.50
CA SER A 170 9.82 11.04 -14.17
C SER A 170 8.33 10.82 -14.35
N TYR A 171 7.51 11.51 -13.56
CA TYR A 171 6.05 11.51 -13.66
C TYR A 171 5.45 12.78 -13.09
N ASP A 172 4.28 13.15 -13.60
CA ASP A 172 3.42 14.16 -12.98
C ASP A 172 2.42 13.45 -12.06
N ALA A 173 2.60 13.60 -10.76
CA ALA A 173 1.76 12.94 -9.77
C ALA A 173 0.29 13.37 -9.85
N GLN A 174 -0.01 14.61 -10.27
CA GLN A 174 -1.39 15.11 -10.39
C GLN A 174 -2.17 14.37 -11.49
N SER A 175 -1.48 13.81 -12.49
CA SER A 175 -2.12 13.06 -13.57
C SER A 175 -2.74 11.73 -13.12
N PHE A 176 -2.45 11.25 -11.91
CA PHE A 176 -2.98 9.99 -11.35
C PHE A 176 -4.25 10.21 -10.49
N CYS A 177 -4.60 11.42 -10.25
CA CYS A 177 -5.86 11.82 -9.64
C CYS A 177 -6.85 12.36 -10.67
#